data_c447d95ddc0026ea29476ea33723b5e6
#
_entry.id   c447d95ddc0026ea29476ea33723b5e6
#
_cell.length_a   1.000
_cell.length_b   1.000
_cell.length_c   1.000
_cell.angle_alpha   90.00
_cell.angle_beta   90.00
_cell.angle_gamma   90.00
#
_symmetry.space_group_name_H-M   'P 1'
#
loop_
_entity.id
_entity.type
_entity.pdbx_description
1 polymer ?
#
loop_
_entity_poly.entity_id
_entity_poly.type
_entity_poly.pdbx_seq_one_letter_code
_entity_poly.pdbx_strand_id
1 'polypeptide(L)'
;LGGIPLLDLVIVEDESNIRDCLTHLFPWNSLGINVVANFSNGQDAFHYLSHEHADILLTDIRLPNISGLDLIRMLRESKNPIEVVILTGYKHFDYAQQAIRYQVHDFLLKPIKYEELTAAMLKIKDSLEKRTDSVDSIDESDNTYHQKLISIAKEYVKGHLADASLEDTAIQVHLSPGYFSKLFHKITLSTF
;
A
#
# COMPACT_ATOMS: atom_id res chain seq x y z
N LEU A 1 11.17 -7.37 22.40
CA LEU A 1 10.97 -8.19 21.20
C LEU A 1 10.16 -7.33 20.23
N GLY A 2 10.86 -6.53 19.39
CA GLY A 2 10.22 -5.76 18.33
C GLY A 2 9.73 -6.72 17.25
N GLY A 3 8.40 -6.87 17.12
CA GLY A 3 7.80 -7.59 16.01
C GLY A 3 8.14 -6.86 14.70
N ILE A 4 8.42 -7.62 13.64
CA ILE A 4 8.53 -7.06 12.28
C ILE A 4 7.18 -6.40 11.99
N PRO A 5 7.13 -5.11 11.59
CA PRO A 5 5.87 -4.47 11.25
C PRO A 5 5.19 -5.27 10.12
N LEU A 6 3.93 -5.62 10.34
CA LEU A 6 3.13 -6.30 9.32
C LEU A 6 2.76 -5.26 8.25
N LEU A 7 2.75 -5.68 6.98
CA LEU A 7 2.22 -4.86 5.89
C LEU A 7 0.70 -4.92 5.91
N ASP A 8 0.04 -3.78 5.83
CA ASP A 8 -1.41 -3.68 5.85
C ASP A 8 -2.00 -3.87 4.46
N LEU A 9 -2.90 -4.85 4.34
CA LEU A 9 -3.56 -5.25 3.10
C LEU A 9 -5.05 -4.89 3.13
N VAL A 10 -5.50 -4.26 2.06
CA VAL A 10 -6.93 -4.08 1.75
C VAL A 10 -7.31 -4.97 0.58
N ILE A 11 -8.43 -5.68 0.71
CA ILE A 11 -8.97 -6.59 -0.32
C ILE A 11 -10.28 -6.02 -0.86
N VAL A 12 -10.43 -5.97 -2.19
CA VAL A 12 -11.66 -5.52 -2.85
C VAL A 12 -12.11 -6.56 -3.87
N GLU A 13 -13.23 -7.21 -3.57
CA GLU A 13 -13.75 -8.33 -4.34
C GLU A 13 -15.28 -8.39 -4.15
N ASP A 14 -16.06 -8.37 -5.23
CA ASP A 14 -17.51 -8.38 -5.14
C ASP A 14 -18.08 -9.78 -4.84
N GLU A 15 -17.43 -10.84 -5.31
CA GLU A 15 -17.81 -12.21 -5.02
C GLU A 15 -17.48 -12.57 -3.56
N SER A 16 -18.52 -12.74 -2.72
CA SER A 16 -18.35 -13.00 -1.29
C SER A 16 -17.49 -14.24 -1.00
N ASN A 17 -17.69 -15.32 -1.73
CA ASN A 17 -16.92 -16.57 -1.52
C ASN A 17 -15.42 -16.38 -1.78
N ILE A 18 -15.06 -15.60 -2.82
CA ILE A 18 -13.66 -15.30 -3.14
C ILE A 18 -13.11 -14.35 -2.09
N ARG A 19 -13.85 -13.30 -1.75
CA ARG A 19 -13.45 -12.33 -0.71
C ARG A 19 -13.22 -13.01 0.63
N ASP A 20 -14.13 -13.89 1.07
CA ASP A 20 -14.00 -14.62 2.33
C ASP A 20 -12.80 -15.58 2.30
N CYS A 21 -12.59 -16.28 1.19
CA CYS A 21 -11.42 -17.13 0.99
C CYS A 21 -10.10 -16.33 1.11
N LEU A 22 -10.00 -15.21 0.39
CA LEU A 22 -8.83 -14.35 0.44
C LEU A 22 -8.63 -13.73 1.84
N THR A 23 -9.71 -13.35 2.51
CA THR A 23 -9.61 -12.68 3.82
C THR A 23 -9.22 -13.63 4.94
N HIS A 24 -9.78 -14.85 4.95
CA HIS A 24 -9.72 -15.73 6.12
C HIS A 24 -8.93 -17.02 5.92
N LEU A 25 -8.82 -17.53 4.68
CA LEU A 25 -8.18 -18.82 4.42
C LEU A 25 -6.76 -18.71 3.88
N PHE A 26 -6.39 -17.56 3.31
CA PHE A 26 -5.02 -17.33 2.87
C PHE A 26 -4.13 -16.98 4.07
N PRO A 27 -2.93 -17.59 4.21
CA PRO A 27 -2.10 -17.44 5.41
C PRO A 27 -1.28 -16.15 5.41
N TRP A 28 -1.90 -14.99 5.36
CA TRP A 28 -1.28 -13.67 5.30
C TRP A 28 -0.23 -13.43 6.38
N ASN A 29 -0.53 -13.85 7.61
CA ASN A 29 0.38 -13.67 8.74
C ASN A 29 1.73 -14.36 8.54
N SER A 30 1.77 -15.50 7.82
CA SER A 30 3.02 -16.20 7.52
C SER A 30 3.92 -15.42 6.54
N LEU A 31 3.33 -14.50 5.77
CA LEU A 31 4.02 -13.59 4.86
C LEU A 31 4.37 -12.24 5.50
N GLY A 32 3.97 -12.02 6.75
CA GLY A 32 4.13 -10.73 7.41
C GLY A 32 3.13 -9.68 6.91
N ILE A 33 1.93 -10.11 6.50
CA ILE A 33 0.86 -9.26 5.99
C ILE A 33 -0.35 -9.38 6.93
N ASN A 34 -1.06 -8.27 7.13
CA ASN A 34 -2.28 -8.20 7.92
C ASN A 34 -3.42 -7.66 7.05
N VAL A 35 -4.55 -8.36 6.99
CA VAL A 35 -5.73 -7.84 6.30
C VAL A 35 -6.46 -6.87 7.23
N VAL A 36 -6.36 -5.58 6.94
CA VAL A 36 -6.96 -4.52 7.77
C VAL A 36 -8.39 -4.20 7.38
N ALA A 37 -8.75 -4.41 6.11
CA ALA A 37 -10.12 -4.20 5.65
C ALA A 37 -10.41 -5.01 4.38
N ASN A 38 -11.70 -5.30 4.14
CA ASN A 38 -12.16 -5.85 2.87
C ASN A 38 -13.47 -5.18 2.45
N PHE A 39 -13.68 -5.04 1.14
CA PHE A 39 -14.83 -4.36 0.55
C PHE A 39 -15.40 -5.16 -0.62
N SER A 40 -16.70 -5.01 -0.86
CA SER A 40 -17.40 -5.62 -1.99
C SER A 40 -17.55 -4.68 -3.19
N ASN A 41 -17.07 -3.44 -3.10
CA ASN A 41 -17.17 -2.44 -4.15
C ASN A 41 -16.03 -1.42 -4.08
N GLY A 42 -15.76 -0.77 -5.22
CA GLY A 42 -14.65 0.18 -5.31
C GLY A 42 -14.89 1.50 -4.59
N GLN A 43 -16.14 1.91 -4.39
CA GLN A 43 -16.45 3.20 -3.78
C GLN A 43 -16.14 3.21 -2.28
N ASP A 44 -16.57 2.17 -1.56
CA ASP A 44 -16.29 2.03 -0.13
C ASP A 44 -14.78 1.85 0.12
N ALA A 45 -14.11 1.10 -0.76
CA ALA A 45 -12.66 0.95 -0.73
C ALA A 45 -11.94 2.28 -0.94
N PHE A 46 -12.36 3.10 -1.92
CA PHE A 46 -11.78 4.42 -2.13
C PHE A 46 -12.00 5.33 -0.93
N HIS A 47 -13.22 5.33 -0.36
CA HIS A 47 -13.51 6.11 0.83
C HIS A 47 -12.58 5.73 1.99
N TYR A 48 -12.41 4.44 2.25
CA TYR A 48 -11.50 3.94 3.28
C TYR A 48 -10.05 4.38 3.02
N LEU A 49 -9.53 4.10 1.82
CA LEU A 49 -8.14 4.38 1.44
C LEU A 49 -7.82 5.89 1.29
N SER A 50 -8.84 6.75 1.34
CA SER A 50 -8.68 8.19 1.40
C SER A 50 -8.46 8.72 2.81
N HIS A 51 -8.73 7.92 3.84
CA HIS A 51 -8.66 8.31 5.26
C HIS A 51 -7.74 7.40 6.07
N GLU A 52 -7.60 6.14 5.64
CA GLU A 52 -6.81 5.13 6.33
C GLU A 52 -5.63 4.68 5.46
N HIS A 53 -4.52 4.36 6.12
CA HIS A 53 -3.34 3.86 5.44
C HIS A 53 -3.46 2.35 5.15
N ALA A 54 -2.94 1.95 4.00
CA ALA A 54 -2.62 0.56 3.70
C ALA A 54 -1.40 0.50 2.77
N ASP A 55 -0.62 -0.57 2.88
CA ASP A 55 0.58 -0.78 2.07
C ASP A 55 0.23 -1.45 0.74
N ILE A 56 -0.77 -2.33 0.75
CA ILE A 56 -1.14 -3.19 -0.37
C ILE A 56 -2.65 -3.14 -0.62
N LEU A 57 -3.02 -3.00 -1.88
CA LEU A 57 -4.38 -3.19 -2.39
C LEU A 57 -4.42 -4.41 -3.29
N LEU A 58 -5.26 -5.38 -2.94
CA LEU A 58 -5.62 -6.52 -3.78
C LEU A 58 -7.05 -6.30 -4.29
N THR A 59 -7.23 -6.09 -5.59
CA THR A 59 -8.54 -5.70 -6.14
C THR A 59 -8.93 -6.46 -7.40
N ASP A 60 -10.20 -6.84 -7.51
CA ASP A 60 -10.76 -7.23 -8.82
C ASP A 60 -10.91 -5.99 -9.71
N ILE A 61 -10.90 -6.21 -11.02
CA ILE A 61 -11.23 -5.19 -12.03
C ILE A 61 -12.72 -4.91 -12.06
N ARG A 62 -13.54 -5.96 -12.01
CA ARG A 62 -15.00 -5.83 -12.14
C ARG A 62 -15.64 -5.69 -10.79
N LEU A 63 -15.80 -4.46 -10.35
CA LEU A 63 -16.46 -4.11 -9.10
C LEU A 63 -17.73 -3.30 -9.38
N PRO A 64 -18.74 -3.40 -8.53
CA PRO A 64 -19.89 -2.51 -8.56
C PRO A 64 -19.48 -1.04 -8.32
N ASN A 65 -20.25 -0.11 -8.90
CA ASN A 65 -20.11 1.34 -8.79
C ASN A 65 -18.85 1.90 -9.43
N ILE A 66 -17.68 1.59 -8.88
CA ILE A 66 -16.36 2.03 -9.38
C ILE A 66 -15.55 0.77 -9.70
N SER A 67 -15.08 0.64 -10.95
CA SER A 67 -14.22 -0.48 -11.34
C SER A 67 -12.89 -0.46 -10.57
N GLY A 68 -12.23 -1.62 -10.43
CA GLY A 68 -10.92 -1.68 -9.82
C GLY A 68 -9.88 -0.80 -10.51
N LEU A 69 -9.97 -0.65 -11.84
CA LEU A 69 -9.09 0.25 -12.59
C LEU A 69 -9.38 1.74 -12.32
N ASP A 70 -10.65 2.10 -12.18
CA ASP A 70 -11.02 3.47 -11.78
C ASP A 70 -10.60 3.77 -10.35
N LEU A 71 -10.76 2.80 -9.43
CA LEU A 71 -10.25 2.90 -8.07
C LEU A 71 -8.75 3.19 -8.07
N ILE A 72 -7.96 2.40 -8.81
CA ILE A 72 -6.51 2.59 -8.91
C ILE A 72 -6.19 3.97 -9.49
N ARG A 73 -6.88 4.39 -10.57
CA ARG A 73 -6.70 5.72 -11.17
C ARG A 73 -6.93 6.82 -10.14
N MET A 74 -8.02 6.78 -9.39
CA MET A 74 -8.35 7.77 -8.36
C MET A 74 -7.29 7.81 -7.24
N LEU A 75 -6.78 6.65 -6.82
CA LEU A 75 -5.69 6.57 -5.85
C LEU A 75 -4.38 7.17 -6.38
N ARG A 76 -4.05 6.96 -7.65
CA ARG A 76 -2.86 7.59 -8.27
C ARG A 76 -3.02 9.10 -8.46
N GLU A 77 -4.22 9.58 -8.81
CA GLU A 77 -4.56 11.00 -8.88
C GLU A 77 -4.42 11.70 -7.52
N SER A 78 -4.77 11.01 -6.44
CA SER A 78 -4.56 11.47 -5.05
C SER A 78 -3.13 11.26 -4.53
N LYS A 79 -2.21 10.76 -5.38
CA LYS A 79 -0.81 10.43 -5.03
C LYS A 79 -0.66 9.39 -3.93
N ASN A 80 -1.64 8.51 -3.77
CA ASN A 80 -1.56 7.41 -2.81
C ASN A 80 -0.51 6.39 -3.29
N PRO A 81 0.53 6.09 -2.48
CA PRO A 81 1.66 5.25 -2.88
C PRO A 81 1.39 3.74 -2.76
N ILE A 82 0.16 3.36 -2.45
CA ILE A 82 -0.22 1.96 -2.22
C ILE A 82 0.22 1.04 -3.35
N GLU A 83 0.84 -0.10 -3.02
CA GLU A 83 1.16 -1.14 -3.98
C GLU A 83 -0.10 -1.90 -4.39
N VAL A 84 -0.27 -2.15 -5.68
CA VAL A 84 -1.52 -2.71 -6.19
C VAL A 84 -1.27 -4.03 -6.90
N VAL A 85 -2.06 -5.04 -6.54
CA VAL A 85 -2.21 -6.30 -7.28
C VAL A 85 -3.64 -6.40 -7.79
N ILE A 86 -3.77 -6.64 -9.08
CA ILE A 86 -5.07 -6.83 -9.72
C ILE A 86 -5.39 -8.32 -9.83
N LEU A 87 -6.62 -8.67 -9.46
CA LEU A 87 -7.23 -9.97 -9.74
C LEU A 87 -8.22 -9.84 -10.90
N THR A 88 -8.25 -10.79 -11.81
CA THR A 88 -9.20 -10.74 -12.92
C THR A 88 -9.53 -12.12 -13.49
N GLY A 89 -10.79 -12.36 -13.83
CA GLY A 89 -11.22 -13.54 -14.58
C GLY A 89 -11.02 -13.43 -16.09
N TYR A 90 -10.53 -12.31 -16.61
CA TYR A 90 -10.51 -12.02 -18.03
C TYR A 90 -9.13 -11.67 -18.56
N LYS A 91 -8.72 -12.33 -19.65
CA LYS A 91 -7.50 -12.02 -20.40
C LYS A 91 -7.79 -10.90 -21.43
N HIS A 92 -8.11 -9.70 -20.97
CA HIS A 92 -8.25 -8.56 -21.88
C HIS A 92 -6.94 -7.77 -21.91
N PHE A 93 -6.39 -7.63 -23.10
CA PHE A 93 -5.15 -6.86 -23.32
C PHE A 93 -5.27 -5.41 -22.85
N ASP A 94 -6.44 -4.81 -23.03
CA ASP A 94 -6.70 -3.42 -22.62
C ASP A 94 -6.56 -3.20 -21.11
N TYR A 95 -6.93 -4.17 -20.29
CA TYR A 95 -6.77 -4.10 -18.83
C TYR A 95 -5.30 -4.17 -18.42
N ALA A 96 -4.53 -5.05 -19.08
CA ALA A 96 -3.10 -5.16 -18.82
C ALA A 96 -2.37 -3.87 -19.21
N GLN A 97 -2.74 -3.22 -20.32
CA GLN A 97 -2.17 -1.96 -20.75
C GLN A 97 -2.47 -0.82 -19.75
N GLN A 98 -3.69 -0.75 -19.24
CA GLN A 98 -4.06 0.23 -18.21
C GLN A 98 -3.33 -0.04 -16.89
N ALA A 99 -3.22 -1.31 -16.48
CA ALA A 99 -2.48 -1.70 -15.28
C ALA A 99 -1.01 -1.22 -15.34
N ILE A 100 -0.34 -1.39 -16.49
CA ILE A 100 1.03 -0.87 -16.71
C ILE A 100 1.05 0.66 -16.56
N ARG A 101 0.09 1.36 -17.15
CA ARG A 101 0.00 2.84 -17.09
C ARG A 101 -0.15 3.35 -15.65
N TYR A 102 -0.88 2.61 -14.81
CA TYR A 102 -1.09 2.96 -13.40
C TYR A 102 -0.04 2.38 -12.45
N GLN A 103 1.04 1.80 -13.01
CA GLN A 103 2.14 1.22 -12.22
C GLN A 103 1.63 0.20 -11.19
N VAL A 104 0.79 -0.73 -11.66
CA VAL A 104 0.33 -1.86 -10.84
C VAL A 104 1.48 -2.84 -10.67
N HIS A 105 1.65 -3.37 -9.47
CA HIS A 105 2.76 -4.25 -9.13
C HIS A 105 2.67 -5.61 -9.84
N ASP A 106 1.47 -6.21 -9.83
CA ASP A 106 1.24 -7.49 -10.50
C ASP A 106 -0.23 -7.63 -10.95
N PHE A 107 -0.47 -8.60 -11.85
CA PHE A 107 -1.75 -8.86 -12.47
C PHE A 107 -1.99 -10.37 -12.50
N LEU A 108 -2.91 -10.87 -11.66
CA LEU A 108 -3.17 -12.28 -11.48
C LEU A 108 -4.50 -12.69 -12.09
N LEU A 109 -4.51 -13.87 -12.74
CA LEU A 109 -5.71 -14.42 -13.34
C LEU A 109 -6.47 -15.32 -12.35
N LYS A 110 -7.80 -15.19 -12.32
CA LYS A 110 -8.68 -16.16 -11.65
C LYS A 110 -8.82 -17.42 -12.51
N PRO A 111 -8.84 -18.64 -11.95
CA PRO A 111 -8.75 -18.93 -10.52
C PRO A 111 -7.36 -18.64 -9.94
N ILE A 112 -7.34 -17.97 -8.79
CA ILE A 112 -6.10 -17.52 -8.15
C ILE A 112 -5.35 -18.75 -7.63
N LYS A 113 -4.10 -18.92 -8.08
CA LYS A 113 -3.22 -19.95 -7.54
C LYS A 113 -2.47 -19.42 -6.34
N TYR A 114 -2.39 -20.26 -5.32
CA TYR A 114 -1.68 -19.92 -4.08
C TYR A 114 -0.26 -19.43 -4.33
N GLU A 115 0.48 -20.14 -5.19
CA GLU A 115 1.87 -19.85 -5.51
C GLU A 115 2.04 -18.52 -6.23
N GLU A 116 1.12 -18.18 -7.15
CA GLU A 116 1.16 -16.92 -7.91
C GLU A 116 0.88 -15.73 -6.99
N LEU A 117 -0.14 -15.82 -6.12
CA LEU A 117 -0.45 -14.78 -5.16
C LEU A 117 0.68 -14.60 -4.13
N THR A 118 1.21 -15.70 -3.60
CA THR A 118 2.34 -15.67 -2.67
C THR A 118 3.56 -15.00 -3.31
N ALA A 119 3.89 -15.36 -4.56
CA ALA A 119 5.02 -14.77 -5.27
C ALA A 119 4.85 -13.26 -5.50
N ALA A 120 3.64 -12.80 -5.85
CA ALA A 120 3.33 -11.38 -6.01
C ALA A 120 3.52 -10.62 -4.69
N MET A 121 3.01 -11.16 -3.58
CA MET A 121 3.15 -10.53 -2.26
C MET A 121 4.61 -10.46 -1.78
N LEU A 122 5.39 -11.51 -2.01
CA LEU A 122 6.82 -11.51 -1.67
C LEU A 122 7.62 -10.49 -2.49
N LYS A 123 7.28 -10.28 -3.77
CA LYS A 123 7.89 -9.23 -4.60
C LYS A 123 7.57 -7.83 -4.07
N ILE A 124 6.32 -7.59 -3.67
CA ILE A 124 5.92 -6.31 -3.07
C ILE A 124 6.71 -6.06 -1.79
N LYS A 125 6.78 -7.07 -0.92
CA LYS A 125 7.53 -6.98 0.33
C LYS A 125 9.00 -6.64 0.08
N ASP A 126 9.67 -7.35 -0.83
CA ASP A 126 11.06 -7.08 -1.22
C ASP A 126 11.23 -5.66 -1.81
N SER A 127 10.26 -5.20 -2.62
CA SER A 127 10.25 -3.83 -3.17
C SER A 127 10.11 -2.77 -2.08
N LEU A 128 9.21 -2.98 -1.13
CA LEU A 128 8.99 -2.05 -0.01
C LEU A 128 10.19 -2.05 0.96
N GLU A 129 10.79 -3.22 1.22
CA GLU A 129 12.01 -3.35 2.03
C GLU A 129 13.20 -2.65 1.36
N LYS A 130 13.39 -2.81 0.06
CA LYS A 130 14.45 -2.13 -0.71
C LYS A 130 14.25 -0.62 -0.74
N ARG A 131 13.02 -0.12 -0.85
CA ARG A 131 12.74 1.31 -0.69
C ARG A 131 13.11 1.80 0.70
N THR A 132 12.98 0.93 1.68
CA THR A 132 13.36 1.21 3.07
C THR A 132 14.89 1.15 3.24
N ASP A 133 15.58 0.20 2.60
CA ASP A 133 17.04 0.03 2.65
C ASP A 133 17.78 1.03 1.75
N SER A 134 17.14 1.52 0.66
CA SER A 134 17.69 2.59 -0.18
C SER A 134 17.73 3.96 0.51
N VAL A 135 17.16 4.10 1.71
CA VAL A 135 17.45 5.22 2.61
C VAL A 135 18.94 5.24 3.00
N ASP A 136 19.63 4.09 2.98
CA ASP A 136 21.07 4.01 3.28
C ASP A 136 21.97 4.48 2.14
N SER A 137 21.45 4.63 0.91
CA SER A 137 22.14 5.15 -0.27
C SER A 137 21.44 6.38 -0.86
N ILE A 138 21.13 7.38 -0.03
CA ILE A 138 20.56 8.66 -0.51
C ILE A 138 21.64 9.40 -1.27
N ASP A 139 21.46 9.53 -2.59
CA ASP A 139 22.23 10.42 -3.43
C ASP A 139 21.98 11.89 -3.02
N GLU A 140 22.97 12.78 -3.13
CA GLU A 140 22.88 14.17 -2.65
C GLU A 140 21.69 14.95 -3.25
N SER A 141 21.19 14.56 -4.43
CA SER A 141 20.03 15.17 -5.07
C SER A 141 18.70 14.80 -4.38
N ASP A 142 18.62 13.63 -3.76
CA ASP A 142 17.43 13.13 -3.05
C ASP A 142 17.33 13.68 -1.62
N ASN A 143 18.47 14.10 -1.05
CA ASN A 143 18.57 14.63 0.31
C ASN A 143 17.69 15.88 0.51
N THR A 144 17.62 16.77 -0.50
CA THR A 144 16.78 17.98 -0.43
C THR A 144 15.29 17.66 -0.35
N TYR A 145 14.83 16.64 -1.08
CA TYR A 145 13.44 16.19 -1.04
C TYR A 145 13.08 15.56 0.30
N HIS A 146 13.92 14.65 0.78
CA HIS A 146 13.73 14.00 2.07
C HIS A 146 13.81 14.98 3.26
N GLN A 147 14.68 15.98 3.20
CA GLN A 147 14.72 17.04 4.20
C GLN A 147 13.43 17.87 4.22
N LYS A 148 12.84 18.15 3.05
CA LYS A 148 11.52 18.81 2.97
C LYS A 148 10.42 17.98 3.61
N LEU A 149 10.37 16.67 3.34
CA LEU A 149 9.38 15.77 3.96
C LEU A 149 9.51 15.77 5.49
N ILE A 150 10.74 15.67 6.01
CA ILE A 150 10.98 15.72 7.46
C ILE A 150 10.64 17.11 8.04
N SER A 151 10.84 18.19 7.30
CA SER A 151 10.43 19.52 7.72
C SER A 151 8.92 19.65 7.85
N ILE A 152 8.16 19.14 6.87
CA ILE A 152 6.68 19.09 6.90
C ILE A 152 6.20 18.24 8.07
N ALA A 153 6.79 17.06 8.27
CA ALA A 153 6.47 16.20 9.39
C ALA A 153 6.70 16.88 10.76
N LYS A 154 7.83 17.55 10.94
CA LYS A 154 8.13 18.32 12.18
C LYS A 154 7.15 19.46 12.41
N GLU A 155 6.72 20.14 11.36
CA GLU A 155 5.74 21.22 11.44
C GLU A 155 4.36 20.68 11.83
N TYR A 156 3.94 19.55 11.25
CA TYR A 156 2.72 18.85 11.62
C TYR A 156 2.72 18.45 13.10
N VAL A 157 3.78 17.80 13.57
CA VAL A 157 3.93 17.39 14.98
C VAL A 157 3.90 18.60 15.92
N LYS A 158 4.55 19.71 15.56
CA LYS A 158 4.49 20.95 16.36
C LYS A 158 3.07 21.51 16.50
N GLY A 159 2.26 21.39 15.45
CA GLY A 159 0.87 21.83 15.44
C GLY A 159 -0.09 20.87 16.18
N HIS A 160 0.32 19.62 16.40
CA HIS A 160 -0.53 18.55 16.95
C HIS A 160 0.12 17.80 18.12
N LEU A 161 0.88 18.54 18.97
CA LEU A 161 1.70 17.97 20.05
C LEU A 161 0.97 17.02 21.01
N ALA A 162 -0.36 17.10 21.11
CA ALA A 162 -1.17 16.25 22.00
C ALA A 162 -1.57 14.92 21.34
N ASP A 163 -1.67 14.88 20.00
CA ASP A 163 -2.33 13.77 19.29
C ASP A 163 -1.50 13.23 18.11
N ALA A 164 -0.32 13.78 17.82
CA ALA A 164 0.50 13.33 16.70
C ALA A 164 1.08 11.93 16.96
N SER A 165 0.63 10.94 16.19
CA SER A 165 1.23 9.60 16.14
C SER A 165 2.25 9.48 14.99
N LEU A 166 3.09 8.44 15.05
CA LEU A 166 3.98 8.08 13.94
C LEU A 166 3.18 7.84 12.65
N GLU A 167 2.05 7.12 12.80
CA GLU A 167 1.15 6.75 11.73
C GLU A 167 0.56 7.99 11.05
N ASP A 168 -0.02 8.90 11.82
CA ASP A 168 -0.63 10.13 11.30
C ASP A 168 0.38 11.02 10.62
N THR A 169 1.58 11.13 11.20
CA THR A 169 2.66 11.94 10.63
C THR A 169 3.18 11.34 9.31
N ALA A 170 3.32 10.02 9.24
CA ALA A 170 3.71 9.33 8.02
C ALA A 170 2.69 9.54 6.89
N ILE A 171 1.39 9.49 7.21
CA ILE A 171 0.29 9.77 6.27
C ILE A 171 0.41 11.19 5.71
N GLN A 172 0.70 12.20 6.54
CA GLN A 172 0.84 13.59 6.08
C GLN A 172 1.97 13.80 5.06
N VAL A 173 3.00 12.98 5.13
CA VAL A 173 4.11 13.02 4.17
C VAL A 173 4.02 11.92 3.11
N HIS A 174 2.89 11.21 3.02
CA HIS A 174 2.61 10.14 2.06
C HIS A 174 3.66 9.01 2.07
N LEU A 175 4.11 8.63 3.26
CA LEU A 175 5.07 7.53 3.47
C LEU A 175 4.44 6.45 4.34
N SER A 176 4.92 5.20 4.20
CA SER A 176 4.57 4.16 5.18
C SER A 176 5.19 4.50 6.55
N PRO A 177 4.53 4.14 7.67
CA PRO A 177 5.07 4.41 9.01
C PRO A 177 6.48 3.84 9.22
N GLY A 178 6.74 2.64 8.71
CA GLY A 178 8.06 1.99 8.81
C GLY A 178 9.14 2.73 8.02
N TYR A 179 8.83 3.18 6.79
CA TYR A 179 9.77 3.97 5.99
C TYR A 179 9.99 5.36 6.61
N PHE A 180 8.91 6.02 7.03
CA PHE A 180 8.98 7.33 7.68
C PHE A 180 9.83 7.28 8.95
N SER A 181 9.63 6.28 9.82
CA SER A 181 10.42 6.12 11.05
C SER A 181 11.92 5.99 10.77
N LYS A 182 12.31 5.17 9.79
CA LYS A 182 13.73 5.01 9.38
C LYS A 182 14.29 6.29 8.78
N LEU A 183 13.53 6.95 7.89
CA LEU A 183 13.92 8.23 7.26
C LEU A 183 14.07 9.31 8.32
N PHE A 184 13.13 9.42 9.26
CA PHE A 184 13.15 10.40 10.34
C PHE A 184 14.38 10.19 11.23
N HIS A 185 14.63 8.95 11.67
CA HIS A 185 15.81 8.62 12.46
C HIS A 185 17.11 8.96 11.73
N LYS A 186 17.22 8.61 10.44
CA LYS A 186 18.41 8.86 9.62
C LYS A 186 18.73 10.36 9.49
N ILE A 187 17.71 11.21 9.30
CA ILE A 187 17.89 12.64 9.06
C ILE A 187 18.02 13.40 10.39
N THR A 188 17.33 12.97 11.43
CA THR A 188 17.28 13.70 12.71
C THR A 188 18.18 13.11 13.79
N LEU A 189 18.69 11.89 13.58
CA LEU A 189 19.43 11.08 14.57
C LEU A 189 18.62 10.86 15.85
N SER A 190 17.29 10.97 15.76
CA SER A 190 16.36 10.80 16.88
C SER A 190 15.24 9.84 16.47
N THR A 191 14.66 9.12 17.41
CA THR A 191 13.41 8.39 17.19
C THR A 191 12.23 9.35 17.16
N PHE A 192 11.19 8.99 16.41
CA PHE A 192 9.93 9.74 16.40
C PHE A 192 9.16 9.54 17.70
#